data_42a50f7618bf515ff0408f3f34939bc4
#
_entry.id   42a50f7618bf515ff0408f3f34939bc4
#
_cell.length_a   1.000
_cell.length_b   1.000
_cell.length_c   1.000
_cell.angle_alpha   90.00
_cell.angle_beta   90.00
_cell.angle_gamma   90.00
#
_symmetry.space_group_name_H-M   'P 1'
#
loop_
_entity.id
_entity.type
_entity.pdbx_description
1 polymer ?
#
loop_
_entity_poly.entity_id
_entity_poly.type
_entity_poly.pdbx_seq_one_letter_code
_entity_poly.pdbx_strand_id
1 'polypeptide(L)'
;MQLLVFSEKYQEIADYVCNTMERGVTMLKAQGWFTRRDRSVLLILLTRQELSNLSKVVNSIDPKAFLSVSAAAGVYGEGFEQIKTGKLKLDIKSKKQQ
;
A
#
# COMPACT_ATOMS: atom_id res chain seq x y z
N MET A 1 5.28 -6.24 4.39
CA MET A 1 4.41 -6.71 3.31
C MET A 1 4.21 -5.63 2.28
N GLN A 2 4.24 -6.00 1.05
CA GLN A 2 3.97 -5.10 -0.03
C GLN A 2 2.63 -5.45 -0.65
N LEU A 3 1.77 -4.49 -0.80
CA LEU A 3 0.44 -4.71 -1.31
C LEU A 3 0.19 -3.90 -2.54
N LEU A 4 -0.36 -4.53 -3.57
CA LEU A 4 -0.85 -3.82 -4.74
C LEU A 4 -2.36 -3.96 -4.74
N VAL A 5 -3.05 -2.86 -4.90
CA VAL A 5 -4.51 -2.84 -4.88
C VAL A 5 -5.04 -2.44 -6.25
N PHE A 6 -5.88 -3.30 -6.81
CA PHE A 6 -6.50 -3.05 -8.10
C PHE A 6 -8.00 -2.87 -7.85
N SER A 7 -8.48 -1.65 -7.98
CA SER A 7 -9.88 -1.36 -7.71
C SER A 7 -10.30 -0.12 -8.47
N GLU A 8 -11.53 -0.10 -8.91
CA GLU A 8 -12.06 1.09 -9.55
C GLU A 8 -12.31 2.12 -8.47
N LYS A 9 -12.43 1.72 -7.22
CA LYS A 9 -12.68 2.66 -6.13
C LYS A 9 -11.39 2.96 -5.38
N TYR A 10 -10.32 3.10 -6.10
CA TYR A 10 -9.01 3.27 -5.51
C TYR A 10 -8.90 4.55 -4.69
N GLN A 11 -9.66 5.58 -5.04
CA GLN A 11 -9.58 6.83 -4.30
C GLN A 11 -10.09 6.67 -2.88
N GLU A 12 -11.18 5.97 -2.70
CA GLU A 12 -11.75 5.74 -1.37
C GLU A 12 -10.78 4.89 -0.55
N ILE A 13 -10.15 3.91 -1.17
CA ILE A 13 -9.22 3.03 -0.48
C ILE A 13 -7.98 3.83 -0.09
N ALA A 14 -7.46 4.64 -0.99
CA ALA A 14 -6.28 5.44 -0.72
C ALA A 14 -6.55 6.42 0.43
N ASP A 15 -7.72 7.02 0.44
CA ASP A 15 -8.07 7.97 1.48
C ASP A 15 -8.14 7.27 2.84
N TYR A 16 -8.67 6.07 2.87
CA TYR A 16 -8.74 5.32 4.12
C TYR A 16 -7.34 5.01 4.63
N VAL A 17 -6.46 4.58 3.76
CA VAL A 17 -5.11 4.21 4.15
C VAL A 17 -4.34 5.44 4.65
N CYS A 18 -4.45 6.54 3.95
CA CYS A 18 -3.74 7.74 4.35
C CYS A 18 -4.32 8.39 5.58
N ASN A 19 -5.61 8.50 5.65
CA ASN A 19 -6.25 9.27 6.72
C ASN A 19 -6.56 8.48 7.97
N THR A 20 -6.87 7.23 7.84
CA THR A 20 -7.23 6.41 8.99
C THR A 20 -6.07 5.55 9.45
N MET A 21 -5.36 4.92 8.53
CA MET A 21 -4.24 4.09 8.91
C MET A 21 -2.95 4.87 9.02
N GLU A 22 -2.94 6.07 8.49
CA GLU A 22 -1.77 6.94 8.52
C GLU A 22 -0.56 6.28 7.84
N ARG A 23 -0.82 5.61 6.72
CA ARG A 23 0.24 5.01 5.93
C ARG A 23 0.29 5.68 4.57
N GLY A 24 1.44 5.70 3.98
CA GLY A 24 1.60 6.29 2.66
C GLY A 24 1.08 5.38 1.59
N VAL A 25 0.58 5.97 0.53
CA VAL A 25 0.08 5.23 -0.62
C VAL A 25 0.70 5.84 -1.86
N THR A 26 1.25 5.01 -2.73
CA THR A 26 1.76 5.48 -4.00
C THR A 26 0.81 5.00 -5.08
N MET A 27 0.37 5.90 -5.93
CA MET A 27 -0.49 5.52 -7.03
C MET A 27 0.37 5.29 -8.25
N LEU A 28 0.21 4.13 -8.86
CA LEU A 28 0.91 3.79 -10.06
C LEU A 28 -0.07 3.84 -11.22
N LYS A 29 0.30 4.50 -12.30
CA LYS A 29 -0.54 4.53 -13.45
C LYS A 29 -0.22 3.33 -14.30
N ALA A 30 -1.21 2.60 -14.69
CA ALA A 30 -1.03 1.35 -15.41
C ALA A 30 -2.05 1.24 -16.53
N GLN A 31 -1.87 0.27 -17.39
CA GLN A 31 -2.80 0.06 -18.50
C GLN A 31 -3.01 -1.42 -18.63
N GLY A 32 -4.25 -1.85 -18.75
CA GLY A 32 -4.55 -3.23 -19.01
C GLY A 32 -4.09 -3.61 -20.40
N TRP A 33 -3.40 -4.72 -20.52
CA TRP A 33 -2.86 -5.11 -21.82
C TRP A 33 -3.97 -5.46 -22.79
N PHE A 34 -4.93 -6.22 -22.31
CA PHE A 34 -6.01 -6.69 -23.17
C PHE A 34 -7.00 -5.58 -23.47
N THR A 35 -7.43 -4.85 -22.46
CA THR A 35 -8.45 -3.83 -22.63
C THR A 35 -7.89 -2.50 -23.09
N ARG A 36 -6.61 -2.28 -22.90
CA ARG A 36 -5.94 -1.01 -23.18
C ARG A 36 -6.54 0.15 -22.42
N ARG A 37 -7.17 -0.15 -21.30
CA ARG A 37 -7.76 0.90 -20.48
C ARG A 37 -6.80 1.31 -19.38
N ASP A 38 -6.77 2.59 -19.10
CA ASP A 38 -5.93 3.11 -18.05
C ASP A 38 -6.48 2.70 -16.70
N ARG A 39 -5.62 2.42 -15.76
CA ARG A 39 -6.01 2.05 -14.44
C ARG A 39 -5.06 2.66 -13.44
N SER A 40 -5.51 2.83 -12.22
CA SER A 40 -4.65 3.28 -11.14
C SER A 40 -4.49 2.12 -10.18
N VAL A 41 -3.26 1.82 -9.83
CA VAL A 41 -2.95 0.73 -8.92
C VAL A 41 -2.30 1.36 -7.71
N LEU A 42 -2.67 0.96 -6.51
CA LEU A 42 -2.09 1.50 -5.30
C LEU A 42 -1.00 0.58 -4.79
N LEU A 43 0.13 1.16 -4.40
CA LEU A 43 1.21 0.41 -3.79
C LEU A 43 1.31 0.85 -2.33
N ILE A 44 1.21 -0.08 -1.42
CA ILE A 44 1.19 0.21 0.00
C ILE A 44 2.11 -0.74 0.73
N LEU A 45 2.89 -0.22 1.68
CA LEU A 45 3.72 -1.07 2.52
C LEU A 45 3.09 -1.15 3.89
N LEU A 46 2.84 -2.36 4.36
CA LEU A 46 2.08 -2.58 5.58
C LEU A 46 2.67 -3.70 6.41
N THR A 47 2.32 -3.74 7.64
CA THR A 47 2.60 -4.90 8.48
C THR A 47 1.54 -5.95 8.17
N ARG A 48 1.78 -7.17 8.61
CA ARG A 48 0.84 -8.25 8.37
C ARG A 48 -0.50 -7.97 9.04
N GLN A 49 -0.48 -7.39 10.24
CA GLN A 49 -1.70 -7.12 10.92
C GLN A 49 -2.50 -6.02 10.23
N GLU A 50 -1.82 -5.00 9.74
CA GLU A 50 -2.49 -3.93 9.03
C GLU A 50 -3.13 -4.47 7.75
N LEU A 51 -2.48 -5.45 7.12
CA LEU A 51 -3.00 -6.03 5.91
C LEU A 51 -4.33 -6.74 6.19
N SER A 52 -4.42 -7.44 7.31
CA SER A 52 -5.64 -8.14 7.65
C SER A 52 -6.80 -7.16 7.81
N ASN A 53 -6.56 -6.03 8.45
CA ASN A 53 -7.59 -5.04 8.62
C ASN A 53 -7.94 -4.38 7.29
N LEU A 54 -6.94 -4.05 6.51
CA LEU A 54 -7.17 -3.37 5.25
C LEU A 54 -7.92 -4.25 4.27
N SER A 55 -7.65 -5.54 4.24
CA SER A 55 -8.36 -6.41 3.32
C SER A 55 -9.85 -6.43 3.60
N LYS A 56 -10.25 -6.32 4.85
CA LYS A 56 -11.66 -6.29 5.19
C LYS A 56 -12.29 -4.98 4.73
N VAL A 57 -11.57 -3.88 4.90
CA VAL A 57 -12.06 -2.58 4.49
C VAL A 57 -12.17 -2.52 2.97
N VAL A 58 -11.18 -3.02 2.26
CA VAL A 58 -11.20 -3.00 0.82
C VAL A 58 -12.39 -3.82 0.31
N ASN A 59 -12.62 -4.98 0.90
CA ASN A 59 -13.73 -5.81 0.47
C ASN A 59 -15.06 -5.11 0.72
N SER A 60 -15.14 -4.32 1.77
CA SER A 60 -16.35 -3.59 2.07
C SER A 60 -16.54 -2.43 1.10
N ILE A 61 -15.49 -1.77 0.67
CA ILE A 61 -15.59 -0.67 -0.26
C ILE A 61 -15.85 -1.20 -1.67
N ASP A 62 -15.13 -2.22 -2.06
CA ASP A 62 -15.23 -2.76 -3.41
C ASP A 62 -15.04 -4.26 -3.39
N PRO A 63 -16.12 -5.02 -3.38
CA PRO A 63 -16.03 -6.47 -3.36
C PRO A 63 -15.31 -7.07 -4.56
N LYS A 64 -15.16 -6.29 -5.63
CA LYS A 64 -14.49 -6.78 -6.81
C LYS A 64 -13.02 -6.41 -6.84
N ALA A 65 -12.52 -5.79 -5.80
CA ALA A 65 -11.13 -5.38 -5.76
C ALA A 65 -10.22 -6.60 -5.72
N PHE A 66 -9.02 -6.44 -6.26
CA PHE A 66 -8.06 -7.50 -6.30
C PHE A 66 -6.82 -7.03 -5.56
N LEU A 67 -6.30 -7.84 -4.68
CA LEU A 67 -5.12 -7.51 -3.90
C LEU A 67 -4.01 -8.49 -4.20
N SER A 68 -2.83 -7.96 -4.47
CA SER A 68 -1.66 -8.80 -4.66
C SER A 68 -0.71 -8.53 -3.52
N VAL A 69 -0.38 -9.54 -2.75
CA VAL A 69 0.44 -9.40 -1.56
C VAL A 69 1.74 -10.12 -1.73
N SER A 70 2.83 -9.49 -1.36
CA SER A 70 4.11 -10.16 -1.35
C SER A 70 4.89 -9.71 -0.13
N ALA A 71 5.82 -10.54 0.31
CA ALA A 71 6.67 -10.18 1.40
C ALA A 71 7.86 -9.46 0.81
N ALA A 72 8.16 -8.29 1.31
CA ALA A 72 9.34 -7.59 0.86
C ALA A 72 10.52 -8.16 1.62
N ALA A 73 11.55 -8.57 0.90
CA ALA A 73 12.73 -9.13 1.52
C ALA A 73 13.48 -8.06 2.29
N GLY A 74 13.40 -6.84 1.87
CA GLY A 74 13.99 -5.73 2.58
C GLY A 74 13.48 -4.44 2.01
N VAL A 75 13.49 -3.40 2.80
CA VAL A 75 13.09 -2.09 2.36
C VAL A 75 14.24 -1.16 2.70
N TYR A 76 14.79 -0.52 1.68
CA TYR A 76 15.94 0.32 1.84
C TYR A 76 15.62 1.73 1.41
N GLY A 77 16.31 2.66 1.92
CA GLY A 77 16.09 4.04 1.57
C GLY A 77 16.08 4.87 2.82
N GLU A 78 15.87 6.13 2.67
CA GLU A 78 15.93 7.00 3.79
C GLU A 78 14.86 6.64 4.79
N GLY A 79 15.23 6.31 5.96
CA GLY A 79 14.30 5.98 7.02
C GLY A 79 13.85 4.54 7.06
N PHE A 80 14.18 3.75 6.03
CA PHE A 80 13.68 2.39 6.01
C PHE A 80 14.65 1.33 6.46
N GLU A 81 15.89 1.55 6.41
CA GLU A 81 16.82 0.53 6.84
C GLU A 81 16.60 0.17 8.26
N GLN A 82 16.10 1.06 9.06
CA GLN A 82 15.90 0.76 10.42
C GLN A 82 14.75 -0.19 10.62
N ILE A 83 13.82 -0.18 9.74
CA ILE A 83 12.70 -1.07 9.83
C ILE A 83 13.19 -2.45 9.57
N LYS A 84 14.12 -2.58 8.63
CA LYS A 84 14.64 -3.86 8.31
C LYS A 84 15.41 -4.45 9.44
N THR A 85 16.17 -3.67 10.15
CA THR A 85 16.97 -4.20 11.22
C THR A 85 16.19 -4.25 12.51
N GLY A 86 15.05 -3.70 12.50
CA GLY A 86 14.24 -3.70 13.68
C GLY A 86 14.60 -2.62 14.64
N LYS A 87 15.53 -1.80 14.34
CA LYS A 87 15.90 -0.86 15.18
C LYS A 87 15.29 0.34 14.94
N LEU A 88 14.50 0.74 15.25
CA LEU A 88 13.85 1.85 14.98
C LEU A 88 14.27 3.09 15.32
N LYS A 89 15.14 3.47 15.16
CA LYS A 89 15.47 4.67 15.24
C LYS A 89 14.88 5.43 14.34
N LEU A 90 13.95 5.21 13.98
CA LEU A 90 13.30 5.68 12.99
C LEU A 90 13.19 6.98 13.03
N ASP A 91 13.66 7.50 12.43
CA ASP A 91 13.57 8.73 12.34
C ASP A 91 12.35 9.20 11.91
N ILE A 92 12.01 10.27 12.25
CA ILE A 92 10.88 10.88 11.83
C ILE A 92 10.87 11.05 10.41
N LYS A 93 11.96 11.12 9.77
CA LYS A 93 11.98 11.26 8.38
C LYS A 93 11.30 10.18 7.66
N SER A 94 11.29 9.03 8.22
CA SER A 94 10.67 7.92 7.54
C SER A 94 9.21 8.18 7.28
N LYS A 95 8.58 9.03 8.03
CA LYS A 95 7.21 9.30 7.78
C LYS A 95 6.99 10.13 6.57
N LYS A 96 7.95 10.87 6.18
CA LYS A 96 7.79 11.70 5.04
C LYS A 96 8.09 11.01 3.76
N GLN A 97 8.65 9.84 3.86
CA GLN A 97 9.01 9.12 2.66
C GLN A 97 7.80 8.49 2.01
N GLN A 98 6.74 8.42 2.69
CA GLN A 98 5.57 7.81 2.14
C GLN A 98 4.74 8.84 1.43
#